data_bc772e1561dbd275451ab569394645c7
#
_entry.id   bc772e1561dbd275451ab569394645c7
#
_cell.length_a   1.000
_cell.length_b   1.000
_cell.length_c   1.000
_cell.angle_alpha   90.00
_cell.angle_beta   90.00
_cell.angle_gamma   90.00
#
_symmetry.space_group_name_H-M   'P 1'
#
loop_
_entity.id
_entity.type
_entity.pdbx_description
1 polymer ?
#
loop_
_entity_poly.entity_id
_entity_poly.type
_entity_poly.pdbx_seq_one_letter_code
_entity_poly.pdbx_strand_id
1 'polypeptide(L)'
;MSRSANKLIPADFTAVPSLGNSCDVRVVDDFSDVDAVAVLVASGTDLTPLVGLGSDALAAAGFDAEPGSSLVVAQDGHPLVLVGIGKAGELDADKVRDAAAAAARATAKKGGRIGIEVGELGLDARVAGQVLTEGALLARYRYSALKAQAKEVPLAVLQLKVAGADAAEVAAGVAVGQVGVRATTVARDLANTPP
;
A
#
# COMPACT_ATOMS: atom_id res chain seq x y z
N MET A 1 -50.08 13.37 -13.48
CA MET A 1 -48.69 13.03 -13.82
C MET A 1 -47.96 12.61 -12.52
N SER A 2 -47.81 11.32 -12.33
CA SER A 2 -47.08 10.77 -11.18
C SER A 2 -45.59 11.09 -11.34
N ARG A 3 -44.99 11.90 -10.44
CA ARG A 3 -43.58 12.06 -10.36
C ARG A 3 -42.98 10.73 -9.92
N SER A 4 -42.34 10.04 -10.82
CA SER A 4 -41.46 8.91 -10.43
C SER A 4 -40.49 9.40 -9.38
N ALA A 5 -40.51 8.82 -8.20
CA ALA A 5 -39.50 9.08 -7.18
C ALA A 5 -38.14 8.75 -7.81
N ASN A 6 -37.27 9.75 -7.94
CA ASN A 6 -35.90 9.52 -8.39
C ASN A 6 -35.30 8.48 -7.45
N LYS A 7 -34.95 7.33 -7.98
CA LYS A 7 -34.16 6.34 -7.24
C LYS A 7 -32.80 6.97 -6.95
N LEU A 8 -32.60 7.39 -5.71
CA LEU A 8 -31.33 7.96 -5.24
C LEU A 8 -30.23 6.89 -5.15
N ILE A 9 -30.62 5.62 -5.08
CA ILE A 9 -29.72 4.48 -4.98
C ILE A 9 -29.58 3.84 -6.37
N PRO A 10 -28.37 3.69 -6.92
CA PRO A 10 -28.13 2.97 -8.18
C PRO A 10 -28.70 1.55 -8.14
N ALA A 11 -29.11 1.03 -9.29
CA ALA A 11 -29.70 -0.31 -9.36
C ALA A 11 -28.72 -1.43 -9.03
N ASP A 12 -27.42 -1.16 -9.21
CA ASP A 12 -26.28 -2.03 -8.92
C ASP A 12 -25.62 -1.74 -7.57
N PHE A 13 -26.32 -1.01 -6.71
CA PHE A 13 -25.80 -0.68 -5.37
C PHE A 13 -25.49 -1.93 -4.54
N THR A 14 -24.26 -2.00 -4.05
CA THR A 14 -23.80 -3.02 -3.12
C THR A 14 -23.44 -2.35 -1.79
N ALA A 15 -24.18 -2.67 -0.72
CA ALA A 15 -23.98 -2.08 0.60
C ALA A 15 -22.59 -2.37 1.19
N VAL A 16 -22.08 -3.57 0.92
CA VAL A 16 -20.78 -4.05 1.45
C VAL A 16 -19.86 -4.45 0.29
N PRO A 17 -19.32 -3.48 -0.48
CA PRO A 17 -18.47 -3.77 -1.64
C PRO A 17 -17.19 -4.53 -1.27
N SER A 18 -16.67 -4.38 -0.04
CA SER A 18 -15.48 -5.08 0.43
C SER A 18 -15.63 -6.61 0.47
N LEU A 19 -16.83 -7.15 0.46
CA LEU A 19 -17.03 -8.61 0.37
C LEU A 19 -16.64 -9.17 -0.99
N GLY A 20 -16.82 -8.40 -2.06
CA GLY A 20 -16.46 -8.77 -3.43
C GLY A 20 -15.05 -8.34 -3.87
N ASN A 21 -14.41 -7.47 -3.11
CA ASN A 21 -13.08 -6.96 -3.44
C ASN A 21 -12.00 -7.82 -2.74
N SER A 22 -11.06 -8.32 -3.53
CA SER A 22 -9.89 -9.01 -3.03
C SER A 22 -8.63 -8.41 -3.67
N CYS A 23 -7.54 -8.35 -2.91
CA CYS A 23 -6.21 -8.06 -3.40
C CYS A 23 -5.39 -9.34 -3.34
N ASP A 24 -4.73 -9.68 -4.44
CA ASP A 24 -3.77 -10.78 -4.48
C ASP A 24 -2.45 -10.28 -3.87
N VAL A 25 -2.07 -10.82 -2.71
CA VAL A 25 -0.84 -10.45 -2.02
C VAL A 25 0.16 -11.59 -2.14
N ARG A 26 1.34 -11.28 -2.66
CA ARG A 26 2.39 -12.26 -2.93
C ARG A 26 3.70 -11.83 -2.29
N VAL A 27 4.44 -12.78 -1.75
CA VAL A 27 5.85 -12.61 -1.38
C VAL A 27 6.68 -13.03 -2.58
N VAL A 28 7.61 -12.17 -3.00
CA VAL A 28 8.40 -12.37 -4.24
C VAL A 28 9.87 -12.06 -4.00
N ASP A 29 10.73 -12.67 -4.79
CA ASP A 29 12.14 -12.32 -4.86
C ASP A 29 12.38 -11.18 -5.86
N ASP A 30 11.60 -11.16 -6.96
CA ASP A 30 11.64 -10.11 -7.98
C ASP A 30 10.24 -9.67 -8.39
N PHE A 31 10.09 -8.38 -8.65
CA PHE A 31 8.83 -7.80 -9.10
C PHE A 31 8.54 -8.14 -10.56
N SER A 32 7.30 -8.45 -10.84
CA SER A 32 6.83 -8.68 -12.21
C SER A 32 5.43 -8.11 -12.40
N ASP A 33 5.20 -7.47 -13.54
CA ASP A 33 3.89 -6.96 -13.95
C ASP A 33 3.28 -6.04 -12.87
N VAL A 34 4.06 -5.04 -12.45
CA VAL A 34 3.66 -4.00 -11.50
C VAL A 34 3.60 -2.63 -12.18
N ASP A 35 2.67 -1.80 -11.74
CA ASP A 35 2.50 -0.42 -12.23
C ASP A 35 3.47 0.56 -11.56
N ALA A 36 3.94 0.23 -10.37
CA ALA A 36 4.93 0.99 -9.61
C ALA A 36 5.57 0.12 -8.53
N VAL A 37 6.80 0.45 -8.15
CA VAL A 37 7.48 -0.11 -6.98
C VAL A 37 7.71 0.99 -5.95
N ALA A 38 7.33 0.73 -4.71
CA ALA A 38 7.69 1.55 -3.56
C ALA A 38 8.86 0.90 -2.81
N VAL A 39 9.89 1.68 -2.50
CA VAL A 39 11.03 1.25 -1.69
C VAL A 39 10.98 1.98 -0.36
N LEU A 40 10.94 1.22 0.74
CA LEU A 40 10.98 1.77 2.09
C LEU A 40 12.46 2.04 2.46
N VAL A 41 12.76 3.30 2.71
CA VAL A 41 14.14 3.80 2.84
C VAL A 41 14.41 4.29 4.26
N ALA A 42 15.37 3.67 4.93
CA ALA A 42 15.86 4.16 6.21
C ALA A 42 16.80 5.37 6.03
N SER A 43 16.81 6.26 7.03
CA SER A 43 17.73 7.40 7.06
C SER A 43 19.18 6.93 7.01
N GLY A 44 19.98 7.57 6.15
CA GLY A 44 21.38 7.22 5.93
C GLY A 44 21.62 6.11 4.91
N THR A 45 20.60 5.55 4.28
CA THR A 45 20.75 4.58 3.18
C THR A 45 21.35 5.26 1.95
N ASP A 46 22.41 4.68 1.37
CA ASP A 46 22.93 5.12 0.08
C ASP A 46 22.00 4.66 -1.05
N LEU A 47 21.33 5.59 -1.67
CA LEU A 47 20.41 5.35 -2.79
C LEU A 47 21.05 5.55 -4.16
N THR A 48 22.32 5.94 -4.22
CA THR A 48 23.03 6.16 -5.50
C THR A 48 22.97 4.95 -6.43
N PRO A 49 23.16 3.70 -5.96
CA PRO A 49 23.04 2.52 -6.83
C PRO A 49 21.63 2.27 -7.37
N LEU A 50 20.59 2.73 -6.62
CA LEU A 50 19.20 2.48 -6.98
C LEU A 50 18.63 3.54 -7.93
N VAL A 51 18.93 4.81 -7.67
CA VAL A 51 18.32 5.94 -8.40
C VAL A 51 19.34 6.84 -9.13
N GLY A 52 20.63 6.59 -9.00
CA GLY A 52 21.68 7.41 -9.61
C GLY A 52 21.82 8.81 -9.00
N LEU A 53 21.17 9.08 -7.87
CA LEU A 53 21.16 10.37 -7.17
C LEU A 53 21.80 10.24 -5.81
N GLY A 54 22.74 11.13 -5.49
CA GLY A 54 23.32 11.23 -4.15
C GLY A 54 22.40 11.93 -3.16
N SER A 55 22.74 11.85 -1.87
CA SER A 55 21.98 12.41 -0.75
C SER A 55 21.59 13.88 -0.93
N ASP A 56 22.52 14.71 -1.43
CA ASP A 56 22.28 16.15 -1.61
C ASP A 56 21.22 16.43 -2.68
N ALA A 57 21.24 15.65 -3.78
CA ALA A 57 20.24 15.77 -4.85
C ALA A 57 18.86 15.30 -4.37
N LEU A 58 18.81 14.25 -3.57
CA LEU A 58 17.56 13.75 -2.96
C LEU A 58 17.00 14.76 -1.96
N ALA A 59 17.82 15.35 -1.11
CA ALA A 59 17.44 16.40 -0.18
C ALA A 59 16.91 17.65 -0.92
N ALA A 60 17.59 18.06 -2.00
CA ALA A 60 17.13 19.17 -2.86
C ALA A 60 15.78 18.85 -3.54
N ALA A 61 15.48 17.58 -3.81
CA ALA A 61 14.18 17.11 -4.30
C ALA A 61 13.11 16.96 -3.20
N GLY A 62 13.44 17.28 -1.94
CA GLY A 62 12.54 17.22 -0.80
C GLY A 62 12.41 15.82 -0.17
N PHE A 63 13.38 14.92 -0.41
CA PHE A 63 13.39 13.60 0.21
C PHE A 63 14.52 13.51 1.24
N ASP A 64 14.15 13.33 2.50
CA ASP A 64 15.04 13.25 3.67
C ASP A 64 15.01 11.89 4.38
N ALA A 65 14.28 10.91 3.81
CA ALA A 65 14.00 9.60 4.38
C ALA A 65 13.33 9.60 5.77
N GLU A 66 12.83 10.74 6.24
CA GLU A 66 12.02 10.81 7.45
C GLU A 66 10.62 10.20 7.25
N PRO A 67 9.97 9.70 8.32
CA PRO A 67 8.66 9.09 8.21
C PRO A 67 7.63 10.02 7.55
N GLY A 68 6.98 9.51 6.49
CA GLY A 68 6.00 10.26 5.70
C GLY A 68 6.57 11.03 4.52
N SER A 69 7.90 11.17 4.38
CA SER A 69 8.51 11.69 3.16
C SER A 69 8.35 10.70 2.02
N SER A 70 8.11 11.18 0.80
CA SER A 70 8.08 10.33 -0.38
C SER A 70 8.53 11.09 -1.62
N LEU A 71 9.23 10.40 -2.52
CA LEU A 71 9.70 10.96 -3.79
C LEU A 71 9.43 9.96 -4.92
N VAL A 72 8.82 10.44 -6.00
CA VAL A 72 8.63 9.63 -7.22
C VAL A 72 9.81 9.87 -8.15
N VAL A 73 10.51 8.81 -8.48
CA VAL A 73 11.62 8.80 -9.43
C VAL A 73 11.16 8.08 -10.70
N ALA A 74 11.28 8.74 -11.84
CA ALA A 74 11.01 8.11 -13.12
C ALA A 74 12.13 7.12 -13.46
N GLN A 75 11.77 5.91 -13.79
CA GLN A 75 12.68 4.87 -14.29
C GLN A 75 12.10 4.20 -15.53
N ASP A 76 12.94 3.54 -16.29
CA ASP A 76 12.50 2.71 -17.41
C ASP A 76 11.67 1.52 -16.87
N GLY A 77 10.52 1.28 -17.51
CA GLY A 77 9.60 0.21 -17.15
C GLY A 77 8.49 0.65 -16.18
N HIS A 78 8.78 1.01 -14.95
CA HIS A 78 7.79 1.46 -13.97
C HIS A 78 8.39 2.52 -13.03
N PRO A 79 7.58 3.47 -12.54
CA PRO A 79 8.06 4.48 -11.60
C PRO A 79 8.45 3.86 -10.27
N LEU A 80 9.55 4.35 -9.72
CA LEU A 80 10.00 4.05 -8.38
C LEU A 80 9.49 5.12 -7.42
N VAL A 81 9.01 4.71 -6.26
CA VAL A 81 8.56 5.62 -5.19
C VAL A 81 9.40 5.35 -3.95
N LEU A 82 10.27 6.29 -3.62
CA LEU A 82 11.00 6.26 -2.35
C LEU A 82 10.06 6.68 -1.22
N VAL A 83 10.06 5.96 -0.11
CA VAL A 83 9.24 6.26 1.08
C VAL A 83 10.13 6.21 2.31
N GLY A 84 10.27 7.33 2.99
CA GLY A 84 11.06 7.43 4.21
C GLY A 84 10.42 6.68 5.39
N ILE A 85 11.25 5.94 6.13
CA ILE A 85 10.85 5.19 7.33
C ILE A 85 11.60 5.64 8.58
N GLY A 86 12.45 6.67 8.48
CA GLY A 86 13.30 7.13 9.58
C GLY A 86 14.45 6.17 9.87
N LYS A 87 14.93 6.15 11.10
CA LYS A 87 16.10 5.36 11.49
C LYS A 87 15.76 3.87 11.60
N ALA A 88 16.55 3.00 10.96
CA ALA A 88 16.34 1.56 10.95
C ALA A 88 16.26 0.94 12.37
N GLY A 89 17.08 1.40 13.32
CA GLY A 89 17.09 0.88 14.69
C GLY A 89 15.90 1.32 15.57
N GLU A 90 15.02 2.17 15.05
CA GLU A 90 13.83 2.66 15.76
C GLU A 90 12.52 2.12 15.17
N LEU A 91 12.60 1.15 14.25
CA LEU A 91 11.42 0.58 13.59
C LEU A 91 10.68 -0.36 14.54
N ASP A 92 9.36 -0.25 14.52
CA ASP A 92 8.42 -1.15 15.18
C ASP A 92 7.29 -1.50 14.21
N ALA A 93 6.38 -2.37 14.63
CA ALA A 93 5.27 -2.84 13.81
C ALA A 93 4.36 -1.69 13.32
N ASP A 94 4.15 -0.67 14.14
CA ASP A 94 3.27 0.46 13.80
C ASP A 94 3.92 1.36 12.77
N LYS A 95 5.21 1.69 12.93
CA LYS A 95 5.96 2.49 11.94
C LYS A 95 6.04 1.81 10.59
N VAL A 96 6.24 0.49 10.56
CA VAL A 96 6.27 -0.28 9.30
C VAL A 96 4.89 -0.34 8.65
N ARG A 97 3.81 -0.48 9.44
CA ARG A 97 2.43 -0.38 8.94
C ARG A 97 2.16 0.99 8.31
N ASP A 98 2.57 2.06 8.97
CA ASP A 98 2.40 3.43 8.48
C ASP A 98 3.22 3.69 7.20
N ALA A 99 4.44 3.17 7.12
CA ALA A 99 5.27 3.24 5.92
C ALA A 99 4.64 2.50 4.73
N ALA A 100 4.10 1.30 4.94
CA ALA A 100 3.37 0.57 3.90
C ALA A 100 2.11 1.33 3.46
N ALA A 101 1.42 1.98 4.39
CA ALA A 101 0.28 2.85 4.08
C ALA A 101 0.71 4.08 3.26
N ALA A 102 1.86 4.69 3.59
CA ALA A 102 2.42 5.80 2.82
C ALA A 102 2.80 5.36 1.41
N ALA A 103 3.46 4.20 1.25
CA ALA A 103 3.80 3.59 -0.04
C ALA A 103 2.56 3.37 -0.91
N ALA A 104 1.51 2.76 -0.34
CA ALA A 104 0.26 2.52 -1.05
C ALA A 104 -0.44 3.82 -1.47
N ARG A 105 -0.40 4.88 -0.65
CA ARG A 105 -0.95 6.19 -1.00
C ARG A 105 -0.14 6.88 -2.10
N ALA A 106 1.19 6.87 -2.00
CA ALA A 106 2.08 7.51 -2.97
C ALA A 106 1.96 6.87 -4.37
N THR A 107 1.68 5.56 -4.44
CA THR A 107 1.46 4.82 -5.68
C THR A 107 0.01 4.85 -6.19
N ALA A 108 -0.95 5.45 -5.47
CA ALA A 108 -2.38 5.34 -5.77
C ALA A 108 -2.80 5.85 -7.16
N LYS A 109 -2.06 6.81 -7.73
CA LYS A 109 -2.30 7.36 -9.08
C LYS A 109 -1.53 6.61 -10.18
N LYS A 110 -0.72 5.63 -9.82
CA LYS A 110 0.13 4.90 -10.78
C LYS A 110 -0.55 3.63 -11.29
N GLY A 111 -1.39 3.00 -10.46
CA GLY A 111 -2.13 1.80 -10.86
C GLY A 111 -2.61 0.99 -9.66
N GLY A 112 -3.12 -0.22 -9.96
CA GLY A 112 -3.63 -1.18 -8.98
C GLY A 112 -2.70 -2.35 -8.69
N ARG A 113 -1.52 -2.39 -9.28
CA ARG A 113 -0.54 -3.48 -9.16
C ARG A 113 0.77 -2.87 -8.67
N ILE A 114 1.09 -3.03 -7.39
CA ILE A 114 2.27 -2.40 -6.80
C ILE A 114 3.21 -3.42 -6.16
N GLY A 115 4.51 -3.11 -6.21
CA GLY A 115 5.53 -3.73 -5.39
C GLY A 115 5.86 -2.87 -4.18
N ILE A 116 6.15 -3.49 -3.04
CA ILE A 116 6.79 -2.83 -1.90
C ILE A 116 8.06 -3.61 -1.58
N GLU A 117 9.20 -2.94 -1.72
CA GLU A 117 10.51 -3.44 -1.33
C GLU A 117 10.92 -2.83 -0.01
N VAL A 118 11.42 -3.66 0.87
CA VAL A 118 11.91 -3.24 2.18
C VAL A 118 13.19 -4.01 2.54
N GLY A 119 14.17 -3.30 3.06
CA GLY A 119 15.39 -3.89 3.61
C GLY A 119 15.12 -4.67 4.91
N GLU A 120 16.18 -5.00 5.62
CA GLU A 120 16.06 -5.64 6.94
C GLU A 120 15.33 -4.72 7.92
N LEU A 121 14.20 -5.19 8.44
CA LEU A 121 13.35 -4.41 9.35
C LEU A 121 13.68 -4.59 10.83
N GLY A 122 14.46 -5.64 11.19
CA GLY A 122 14.66 -6.02 12.59
C GLY A 122 13.38 -6.54 13.28
N LEU A 123 12.32 -6.81 12.52
CA LEU A 123 11.07 -7.38 13.00
C LEU A 123 11.00 -8.89 12.70
N ASP A 124 10.19 -9.59 13.48
CA ASP A 124 9.77 -10.95 13.13
C ASP A 124 9.14 -10.97 11.73
N ALA A 125 9.53 -11.95 10.90
CA ALA A 125 9.13 -12.02 9.49
C ALA A 125 7.60 -12.11 9.31
N ARG A 126 6.92 -12.83 10.21
CA ARG A 126 5.47 -12.95 10.21
C ARG A 126 4.80 -11.63 10.58
N VAL A 127 5.32 -10.92 11.58
CA VAL A 127 4.84 -9.58 11.94
C VAL A 127 5.05 -8.62 10.77
N ALA A 128 6.22 -8.65 10.11
CA ALA A 128 6.50 -7.81 8.95
C ALA A 128 5.47 -8.05 7.82
N GLY A 129 5.21 -9.31 7.44
CA GLY A 129 4.20 -9.67 6.43
C GLY A 129 2.81 -9.16 6.78
N GLN A 130 2.41 -9.29 8.06
CA GLN A 130 1.12 -8.82 8.54
C GLN A 130 0.98 -7.29 8.40
N VAL A 131 1.91 -6.52 8.99
CA VAL A 131 1.77 -5.06 9.05
C VAL A 131 1.96 -4.37 7.71
N LEU A 132 2.82 -4.91 6.82
CA LEU A 132 2.95 -4.43 5.44
C LEU A 132 1.63 -4.61 4.67
N THR A 133 0.99 -5.77 4.82
CA THR A 133 -0.31 -6.06 4.20
C THR A 133 -1.41 -5.15 4.74
N GLU A 134 -1.53 -5.04 6.06
CA GLU A 134 -2.53 -4.18 6.71
C GLU A 134 -2.37 -2.72 6.29
N GLY A 135 -1.17 -2.17 6.37
CA GLY A 135 -0.88 -0.80 6.00
C GLY A 135 -1.25 -0.50 4.55
N ALA A 136 -0.77 -1.32 3.62
CA ALA A 136 -0.99 -1.11 2.20
C ALA A 136 -2.48 -1.21 1.83
N LEU A 137 -3.17 -2.25 2.26
CA LEU A 137 -4.55 -2.50 1.87
C LEU A 137 -5.53 -1.53 2.53
N LEU A 138 -5.35 -1.23 3.83
CA LEU A 138 -6.23 -0.28 4.54
C LEU A 138 -6.06 1.15 4.02
N ALA A 139 -4.88 1.53 3.58
CA ALA A 139 -4.62 2.86 2.99
C ALA A 139 -5.33 3.05 1.63
N ARG A 140 -5.60 1.97 0.90
CA ARG A 140 -6.28 1.99 -0.40
C ARG A 140 -7.79 1.74 -0.28
N TYR A 141 -8.31 1.46 0.92
CA TYR A 141 -9.73 1.33 1.14
C TYR A 141 -10.47 2.65 0.84
N ARG A 142 -11.54 2.57 0.06
CA ARG A 142 -12.46 3.68 -0.22
C ARG A 142 -13.89 3.14 -0.31
N TYR A 143 -14.80 3.77 0.39
CA TYR A 143 -16.22 3.51 0.20
C TYR A 143 -16.73 4.39 -0.95
N SER A 144 -16.99 3.77 -2.11
CA SER A 144 -17.39 4.46 -3.33
C SER A 144 -18.76 4.01 -3.87
N ALA A 145 -19.50 3.20 -3.11
CA ALA A 145 -20.76 2.60 -3.55
C ALA A 145 -21.83 3.62 -3.96
N LEU A 146 -21.76 4.85 -3.47
CA LEU A 146 -22.70 5.94 -3.79
C LEU A 146 -22.12 6.98 -4.76
N LYS A 147 -20.89 6.80 -5.25
CA LYS A 147 -20.29 7.71 -6.22
C LYS A 147 -20.63 7.30 -7.64
N ALA A 148 -21.07 8.25 -8.46
CA ALA A 148 -21.34 8.01 -9.88
C ALA A 148 -20.11 7.55 -10.68
N GLN A 149 -18.91 7.98 -10.26
CA GLN A 149 -17.63 7.54 -10.82
C GLN A 149 -16.60 7.42 -9.70
N ALA A 150 -16.05 6.24 -9.49
CA ALA A 150 -14.87 6.06 -8.67
C ALA A 150 -13.63 6.52 -9.46
N LYS A 151 -12.91 7.53 -8.94
CA LYS A 151 -11.68 8.05 -9.57
C LYS A 151 -10.42 7.28 -9.15
N GLU A 152 -10.55 6.42 -8.17
CA GLU A 152 -9.42 5.72 -7.57
C GLU A 152 -9.35 4.29 -8.11
N VAL A 153 -8.14 3.84 -8.40
CA VAL A 153 -7.89 2.46 -8.82
C VAL A 153 -7.73 1.59 -7.56
N PRO A 154 -8.58 0.58 -7.37
CA PRO A 154 -8.41 -0.37 -6.27
C PRO A 154 -7.05 -1.07 -6.35
N LEU A 155 -6.50 -1.47 -5.21
CA LEU A 155 -5.31 -2.31 -5.19
C LEU A 155 -5.72 -3.75 -5.51
N ALA A 156 -5.31 -4.23 -6.69
CA ALA A 156 -5.61 -5.57 -7.18
C ALA A 156 -4.49 -6.56 -6.87
N VAL A 157 -3.24 -6.11 -6.94
CA VAL A 157 -2.04 -6.93 -6.67
C VAL A 157 -1.08 -6.15 -5.79
N LEU A 158 -0.59 -6.81 -4.75
CA LEU A 158 0.48 -6.34 -3.89
C LEU A 158 1.59 -7.39 -3.88
N GLN A 159 2.78 -7.00 -4.33
CA GLN A 159 3.97 -7.83 -4.24
C GLN A 159 4.87 -7.30 -3.13
N LEU A 160 5.28 -8.16 -2.22
CA LEU A 160 6.15 -7.82 -1.09
C LEU A 160 7.50 -8.49 -1.27
N LYS A 161 8.58 -7.69 -1.23
CA LYS A 161 9.96 -8.15 -1.20
C LYS A 161 10.59 -7.68 0.10
N VAL A 162 10.87 -8.62 1.00
CA VAL A 162 11.41 -8.36 2.35
C VAL A 162 12.78 -8.98 2.46
N ALA A 163 13.82 -8.15 2.43
CA ALA A 163 15.20 -8.64 2.47
C ALA A 163 15.51 -9.33 3.80
N GLY A 164 16.23 -10.45 3.72
CA GLY A 164 16.70 -11.18 4.91
C GLY A 164 15.61 -11.95 5.68
N ALA A 165 14.34 -11.90 5.23
CA ALA A 165 13.24 -12.57 5.92
C ALA A 165 12.92 -13.93 5.29
N ASP A 166 12.44 -14.87 6.11
CA ASP A 166 11.89 -16.14 5.62
C ASP A 166 10.57 -15.89 4.88
N ALA A 167 10.54 -16.22 3.59
CA ALA A 167 9.38 -15.95 2.73
C ALA A 167 8.12 -16.69 3.18
N ALA A 168 8.23 -17.89 3.78
CA ALA A 168 7.09 -18.64 4.28
C ALA A 168 6.48 -17.97 5.52
N GLU A 169 7.32 -17.46 6.42
CA GLU A 169 6.84 -16.72 7.59
C GLU A 169 6.24 -15.36 7.18
N VAL A 170 6.84 -14.65 6.22
CA VAL A 170 6.23 -13.43 5.66
C VAL A 170 4.85 -13.76 5.07
N ALA A 171 4.73 -14.83 4.29
CA ALA A 171 3.46 -15.24 3.69
C ALA A 171 2.42 -15.65 4.77
N ALA A 172 2.85 -16.29 5.85
CA ALA A 172 1.96 -16.57 6.99
C ALA A 172 1.44 -15.27 7.64
N GLY A 173 2.29 -14.26 7.75
CA GLY A 173 1.89 -12.93 8.20
C GLY A 173 0.92 -12.23 7.26
N VAL A 174 1.17 -12.31 5.95
CA VAL A 174 0.25 -11.81 4.91
C VAL A 174 -1.16 -12.37 5.10
N ALA A 175 -1.29 -13.68 5.31
CA ALA A 175 -2.60 -14.31 5.53
C ALA A 175 -3.34 -13.73 6.75
N VAL A 176 -2.62 -13.48 7.85
CA VAL A 176 -3.20 -12.83 9.04
C VAL A 176 -3.64 -11.40 8.73
N GLY A 177 -2.77 -10.63 8.06
CA GLY A 177 -3.07 -9.24 7.67
C GLY A 177 -4.31 -9.14 6.77
N GLN A 178 -4.45 -10.04 5.79
CA GLN A 178 -5.62 -10.08 4.90
C GLN A 178 -6.92 -10.32 5.66
N VAL A 179 -6.93 -11.19 6.68
CA VAL A 179 -8.10 -11.42 7.54
C VAL A 179 -8.47 -10.14 8.30
N GLY A 180 -7.48 -9.48 8.93
CA GLY A 180 -7.68 -8.22 9.66
C GLY A 180 -8.21 -7.10 8.76
N VAL A 181 -7.64 -6.96 7.56
CA VAL A 181 -8.09 -6.00 6.54
C VAL A 181 -9.53 -6.27 6.13
N ARG A 182 -9.88 -7.52 5.82
CA ARG A 182 -11.23 -7.89 5.42
C ARG A 182 -12.26 -7.55 6.50
N ALA A 183 -11.98 -7.91 7.75
CA ALA A 183 -12.86 -7.58 8.88
C ALA A 183 -13.04 -6.06 9.03
N THR A 184 -11.93 -5.30 8.95
CA THR A 184 -11.93 -3.84 9.09
C THR A 184 -12.69 -3.16 7.95
N THR A 185 -12.48 -3.59 6.70
CA THR A 185 -13.12 -2.97 5.52
C THR A 185 -14.61 -3.26 5.49
N VAL A 186 -15.05 -4.47 5.85
CA VAL A 186 -16.47 -4.82 6.00
C VAL A 186 -17.13 -3.97 7.09
N ALA A 187 -16.49 -3.81 8.25
CA ALA A 187 -17.01 -2.95 9.31
C ALA A 187 -17.14 -1.48 8.87
N ARG A 188 -16.16 -0.98 8.11
CA ARG A 188 -16.22 0.37 7.53
C ARG A 188 -17.32 0.52 6.47
N ASP A 189 -17.54 -0.48 5.64
CA ASP A 189 -18.64 -0.47 4.66
C ASP A 189 -20.00 -0.37 5.39
N LEU A 190 -20.23 -1.22 6.39
CA LEU A 190 -21.46 -1.19 7.19
C LEU A 190 -21.69 0.17 7.86
N ALA A 191 -20.63 0.79 8.41
CA ALA A 191 -20.70 2.11 9.01
C ALA A 191 -20.99 3.24 8.01
N ASN A 192 -20.61 3.07 6.74
CA ASN A 192 -20.81 4.06 5.67
C ASN A 192 -22.07 3.82 4.84
N THR A 193 -22.74 2.68 5.03
CA THR A 193 -23.99 2.38 4.33
C THR A 193 -25.13 3.20 4.96
N PRO A 194 -25.89 3.97 4.17
CA PRO A 194 -27.05 4.69 4.67
C PRO A 194 -28.12 3.74 5.24
N PRO A 195 -28.90 4.19 6.22
CA PRO A 195 -30.03 3.43 6.78
C PRO A 195 -31.14 3.21 5.74
#